data_8d3aa07cabd1264948db6f693346d4bc
#
_entry.id   8d3aa07cabd1264948db6f693346d4bc
#
_cell.length_a   1.000
_cell.length_b   1.000
_cell.length_c   1.000
_cell.angle_alpha   90.00
_cell.angle_beta   90.00
_cell.angle_gamma   90.00
#
_symmetry.space_group_name_H-M   'P 1'
#
loop_
_entity.id
_entity.type
_entity.pdbx_description
1 polymer ?
#
loop_
_entity_poly.entity_id
_entity_poly.type
_entity_poly.pdbx_seq_one_letter_code
_entity_poly.pdbx_strand_id
1 'polypeptide(L)'
;MGQRISSLPRRSLAFLRALKRNNRREWFQPRKEQFDADVREPLLAIVERLADDLRSIAPEIVVDPKTAMYRIYRDTRFSENKTPYKTHVAAVFPWRGLAKHEGAGLYFHVSPDEVWMGGGMYSPQTAQLQAVREHIAGNVRRMRAIVESPGFRRHVGELEGERLQRVPHGFPKDHAAAEYLKYRQFLAGRELPPAFACNPKFYSTLITVFRQVAPLARFLNEPLVNR
;
A
#
# COMPACT_ATOMS: atom_id res chain seq x y z
N MET A 1 17.18 -14.67 21.63
CA MET A 1 16.86 -13.57 20.67
C MET A 1 16.50 -14.23 19.34
N GLY A 2 15.20 -14.34 19.01
CA GLY A 2 14.77 -14.93 17.74
C GLY A 2 15.29 -14.10 16.57
N GLN A 3 15.75 -14.77 15.52
CA GLN A 3 16.24 -14.13 14.31
C GLN A 3 15.11 -13.28 13.70
N ARG A 4 15.26 -11.95 13.68
CA ARG A 4 14.23 -11.03 13.13
C ARG A 4 14.08 -11.33 11.63
N ILE A 5 12.87 -11.71 11.23
CA ILE A 5 12.56 -12.00 9.83
C ILE A 5 12.85 -10.77 8.95
N SER A 6 13.55 -10.99 7.82
CA SER A 6 13.92 -9.93 6.87
C SER A 6 13.30 -10.10 5.48
N SER A 7 12.70 -11.26 5.20
CA SER A 7 12.10 -11.61 3.91
C SER A 7 11.15 -12.78 4.07
N LEU A 8 10.29 -13.01 3.10
CA LEU A 8 9.49 -14.24 3.03
C LEU A 8 10.36 -15.42 2.61
N PRO A 9 10.10 -16.62 3.12
CA PRO A 9 10.78 -17.84 2.65
C PRO A 9 10.36 -18.16 1.20
N ARG A 10 11.24 -18.84 0.45
CA ARG A 10 10.95 -19.22 -0.96
C ARG A 10 9.68 -20.05 -1.10
N ARG A 11 9.33 -20.84 -0.09
CA ARG A 11 8.11 -21.66 -0.05
C ARG A 11 6.83 -20.79 -0.08
N SER A 12 6.85 -19.57 0.46
CA SER A 12 5.72 -18.63 0.37
C SER A 12 5.39 -18.31 -1.09
N LEU A 13 6.38 -17.92 -1.87
CA LEU A 13 6.19 -17.59 -3.30
C LEU A 13 5.83 -18.83 -4.11
N ALA A 14 6.41 -20.00 -3.80
CA ALA A 14 6.06 -21.26 -4.42
C ALA A 14 4.58 -21.62 -4.17
N PHE A 15 4.08 -21.45 -2.94
CA PHE A 15 2.68 -21.67 -2.60
C PHE A 15 1.75 -20.73 -3.38
N LEU A 16 2.04 -19.41 -3.43
CA LEU A 16 1.23 -18.44 -4.17
C LEU A 16 1.18 -18.76 -5.66
N ARG A 17 2.29 -19.19 -6.26
CA ARG A 17 2.34 -19.66 -7.66
C ARG A 17 1.47 -20.90 -7.88
N ALA A 18 1.51 -21.84 -6.98
CA ALA A 18 0.68 -23.05 -7.03
C ALA A 18 -0.81 -22.71 -6.88
N LEU A 19 -1.15 -21.80 -5.96
CA LEU A 19 -2.51 -21.32 -5.76
C LEU A 19 -3.03 -20.58 -7.02
N LYS A 20 -2.21 -19.76 -7.68
CA LYS A 20 -2.60 -19.07 -8.92
C LYS A 20 -3.00 -20.06 -10.02
N ARG A 21 -2.30 -21.21 -10.14
CA ARG A 21 -2.61 -22.26 -11.13
C ARG A 21 -3.80 -23.14 -10.71
N ASN A 22 -4.13 -23.20 -9.43
CA ASN A 22 -5.13 -24.12 -8.87
C ASN A 22 -6.13 -23.40 -7.96
N ASN A 23 -6.66 -22.24 -8.38
CA ASN A 23 -7.51 -21.39 -7.56
C ASN A 23 -8.93 -21.95 -7.41
N ARG A 24 -9.07 -23.02 -6.62
CA ARG A 24 -10.32 -23.70 -6.32
C ARG A 24 -10.31 -24.25 -4.90
N ARG A 25 -11.48 -24.44 -4.31
CA ARG A 25 -11.65 -24.86 -2.89
C ARG A 25 -11.04 -26.23 -2.61
N GLU A 26 -11.25 -27.20 -3.52
CA GLU A 26 -10.79 -28.57 -3.39
C GLU A 26 -9.25 -28.65 -3.36
N TRP A 27 -8.56 -27.73 -4.01
CA TRP A 27 -7.12 -27.65 -3.96
C TRP A 27 -6.62 -26.95 -2.68
N PHE A 28 -7.28 -25.87 -2.25
CA PHE A 28 -6.81 -25.04 -1.14
C PHE A 28 -7.11 -25.66 0.23
N GLN A 29 -8.31 -26.22 0.42
CA GLN A 29 -8.75 -26.69 1.74
C GLN A 29 -7.79 -27.71 2.37
N PRO A 30 -7.32 -28.76 1.66
CA PRO A 30 -6.34 -29.70 2.23
C PRO A 30 -4.96 -29.07 2.49
N ARG A 31 -4.69 -27.87 1.95
CA ARG A 31 -3.41 -27.14 2.06
C ARG A 31 -3.49 -25.90 2.93
N LYS A 32 -4.58 -25.75 3.68
CA LYS A 32 -4.78 -24.56 4.51
C LYS A 32 -3.70 -24.43 5.58
N GLU A 33 -3.33 -25.51 6.24
CA GLU A 33 -2.24 -25.52 7.23
C GLU A 33 -0.89 -25.16 6.59
N GLN A 34 -0.62 -25.66 5.39
CA GLN A 34 0.57 -25.28 4.63
C GLN A 34 0.55 -23.78 4.27
N PHE A 35 -0.60 -23.24 3.87
CA PHE A 35 -0.76 -21.78 3.63
C PHE A 35 -0.46 -20.97 4.91
N ASP A 36 -1.01 -21.41 6.03
CA ASP A 36 -0.79 -20.72 7.30
C ASP A 36 0.71 -20.73 7.67
N ALA A 37 1.38 -21.90 7.62
CA ALA A 37 2.80 -22.03 7.98
C ALA A 37 3.77 -21.39 6.97
N ASP A 38 3.50 -21.53 5.66
CA ASP A 38 4.44 -21.11 4.62
C ASP A 38 4.24 -19.65 4.17
N VAL A 39 3.04 -19.08 4.36
CA VAL A 39 2.69 -17.76 3.82
C VAL A 39 2.22 -16.81 4.90
N ARG A 40 1.19 -17.20 5.67
CA ARG A 40 0.53 -16.29 6.61
C ARG A 40 1.41 -15.95 7.81
N GLU A 41 2.02 -16.94 8.46
CA GLU A 41 2.89 -16.71 9.62
C GLU A 41 4.16 -15.91 9.27
N PRO A 42 4.89 -16.17 8.17
CA PRO A 42 6.01 -15.34 7.76
C PRO A 42 5.59 -13.89 7.45
N LEU A 43 4.43 -13.67 6.82
CA LEU A 43 3.92 -12.33 6.58
C LEU A 43 3.56 -11.63 7.90
N LEU A 44 2.91 -12.33 8.82
CA LEU A 44 2.56 -11.82 10.14
C LEU A 44 3.81 -11.35 10.89
N ALA A 45 4.88 -12.14 10.90
CA ALA A 45 6.13 -11.76 11.55
C ALA A 45 6.77 -10.50 10.93
N ILE A 46 6.61 -10.26 9.61
CA ILE A 46 7.00 -9.00 8.97
C ILE A 46 6.13 -7.85 9.46
N VAL A 47 4.81 -8.03 9.55
CA VAL A 47 3.87 -7.00 10.02
C VAL A 47 4.10 -6.66 11.49
N GLU A 48 4.37 -7.64 12.35
CA GLU A 48 4.71 -7.42 13.76
C GLU A 48 6.00 -6.58 13.90
N ARG A 49 7.01 -6.90 13.12
CA ARG A 49 8.24 -6.10 13.08
C ARG A 49 7.97 -4.67 12.60
N LEU A 50 7.10 -4.50 11.58
CA LEU A 50 6.68 -3.17 11.11
C LEU A 50 5.97 -2.36 12.20
N ALA A 51 5.21 -3.01 13.09
CA ALA A 51 4.55 -2.33 14.20
C ALA A 51 5.54 -1.59 15.10
N ASP A 52 6.73 -2.17 15.32
CA ASP A 52 7.78 -1.53 16.11
C ASP A 52 8.49 -0.40 15.36
N ASP A 53 8.93 -0.68 14.13
CA ASP A 53 9.75 0.25 13.36
C ASP A 53 8.94 1.49 12.88
N LEU A 54 7.64 1.33 12.56
CA LEU A 54 6.78 2.43 12.11
C LEU A 54 6.43 3.42 13.22
N ARG A 55 6.50 3.05 14.49
CA ARG A 55 6.31 4.00 15.61
C ARG A 55 7.25 5.20 15.56
N SER A 56 8.47 4.99 15.05
CA SER A 56 9.47 6.05 14.92
C SER A 56 9.41 6.80 13.59
N ILE A 57 8.89 6.16 12.53
CA ILE A 57 8.87 6.70 11.15
C ILE A 57 7.57 7.48 10.89
N ALA A 58 6.45 6.91 11.30
CA ALA A 58 5.11 7.43 11.07
C ALA A 58 4.19 7.04 12.23
N PRO A 59 4.31 7.71 13.39
CA PRO A 59 3.53 7.39 14.61
C PRO A 59 2.03 7.53 14.42
N GLU A 60 1.60 8.23 13.37
CA GLU A 60 0.20 8.38 12.99
C GLU A 60 -0.38 7.14 12.29
N ILE A 61 0.47 6.25 11.80
CA ILE A 61 0.05 4.99 11.17
C ILE A 61 -0.28 3.96 12.26
N VAL A 62 -1.44 3.32 12.11
CA VAL A 62 -1.84 2.23 13.00
C VAL A 62 -1.37 0.91 12.42
N VAL A 63 -0.56 0.18 13.18
CA VAL A 63 -0.14 -1.17 12.83
C VAL A 63 -0.71 -2.13 13.88
N ASP A 64 -1.85 -2.72 13.56
CA ASP A 64 -2.40 -3.85 14.30
C ASP A 64 -2.23 -5.12 13.45
N PRO A 65 -1.35 -6.05 13.85
CA PRO A 65 -1.09 -7.27 13.08
C PRO A 65 -2.35 -8.10 12.79
N LYS A 66 -3.36 -8.05 13.67
CA LYS A 66 -4.61 -8.80 13.50
C LYS A 66 -5.48 -8.27 12.36
N THR A 67 -5.47 -6.96 12.16
CA THR A 67 -6.35 -6.28 11.20
C THR A 67 -5.62 -5.77 9.95
N ALA A 68 -4.29 -5.62 10.01
CA ALA A 68 -3.49 -5.11 8.90
C ALA A 68 -3.51 -6.04 7.69
N MET A 69 -3.43 -7.35 7.92
CA MET A 69 -3.38 -8.34 6.84
C MET A 69 -4.75 -8.54 6.19
N TYR A 70 -4.74 -8.64 4.87
CA TYR A 70 -5.95 -9.03 4.15
C TYR A 70 -6.19 -10.54 4.23
N ARG A 71 -7.46 -10.93 4.38
CA ARG A 71 -7.86 -12.34 4.24
C ARG A 71 -7.59 -12.85 2.82
N ILE A 72 -7.22 -14.11 2.70
CA ILE A 72 -6.95 -14.76 1.40
C ILE A 72 -8.24 -14.93 0.56
N TYR A 73 -9.39 -15.01 1.20
CA TYR A 73 -10.68 -15.19 0.55
C TYR A 73 -11.10 -13.95 -0.23
N ARG A 74 -11.61 -14.15 -1.45
CA ARG A 74 -12.20 -13.09 -2.25
C ARG A 74 -13.69 -12.92 -1.93
N ASP A 75 -14.16 -11.69 -2.03
CA ASP A 75 -15.59 -11.43 -2.18
C ASP A 75 -15.93 -11.51 -3.67
N THR A 76 -16.64 -12.56 -4.05
CA THR A 76 -16.95 -12.84 -5.45
C THR A 76 -18.41 -12.52 -5.80
N ARG A 77 -19.19 -11.92 -4.86
CA ARG A 77 -20.61 -11.65 -5.07
C ARG A 77 -20.87 -10.78 -6.30
N PHE A 78 -20.07 -9.72 -6.46
CA PHE A 78 -20.21 -8.73 -7.53
C PHE A 78 -19.08 -8.81 -8.59
N SER A 79 -18.25 -9.85 -8.58
CA SER A 79 -17.13 -10.01 -9.50
C SER A 79 -17.49 -11.03 -10.59
N GLU A 80 -17.14 -10.74 -11.84
CA GLU A 80 -17.21 -11.70 -12.95
C GLU A 80 -16.26 -12.89 -12.70
N ASN A 81 -15.08 -12.60 -12.19
CA ASN A 81 -14.13 -13.63 -11.81
C ASN A 81 -14.55 -14.30 -10.50
N LYS A 82 -14.99 -15.55 -10.57
CA LYS A 82 -15.50 -16.34 -9.44
C LYS A 82 -14.42 -17.16 -8.72
N THR A 83 -13.13 -17.01 -9.03
CA THR A 83 -12.06 -17.68 -8.27
C THR A 83 -12.12 -17.29 -6.78
N PRO A 84 -12.10 -18.28 -5.86
CA PRO A 84 -12.42 -18.05 -4.46
C PRO A 84 -11.32 -17.38 -3.64
N TYR A 85 -10.08 -17.40 -4.12
CA TYR A 85 -8.92 -16.89 -3.38
C TYR A 85 -8.21 -15.76 -4.11
N LYS A 86 -7.63 -14.85 -3.34
CA LYS A 86 -6.62 -13.91 -3.84
C LYS A 86 -5.35 -14.68 -4.17
N THR A 87 -4.65 -14.28 -5.20
CA THR A 87 -3.35 -14.86 -5.58
C THR A 87 -2.16 -14.08 -5.01
N HIS A 88 -2.43 -13.12 -4.15
CA HIS A 88 -1.45 -12.32 -3.44
C HIS A 88 -1.77 -12.26 -1.95
N VAL A 89 -0.77 -11.97 -1.16
CA VAL A 89 -0.91 -11.61 0.25
C VAL A 89 -0.50 -10.15 0.44
N ALA A 90 -1.20 -9.45 1.30
CA ALA A 90 -1.05 -8.01 1.45
C ALA A 90 -1.32 -7.55 2.88
N ALA A 91 -0.73 -6.40 3.24
CA ALA A 91 -1.04 -5.68 4.45
C ALA A 91 -1.23 -4.19 4.17
N VAL A 92 -2.15 -3.56 4.90
CA VAL A 92 -2.44 -2.12 4.85
C VAL A 92 -2.37 -1.54 6.25
N PHE A 93 -1.83 -0.35 6.34
CA PHE A 93 -1.61 0.37 7.57
C PHE A 93 -2.30 1.73 7.46
N PRO A 94 -3.53 1.84 8.01
CA PRO A 94 -4.32 3.06 7.91
C PRO A 94 -3.77 4.16 8.81
N TRP A 95 -4.21 5.38 8.55
CA TRP A 95 -3.95 6.53 9.39
C TRP A 95 -4.82 6.48 10.66
N ARG A 96 -4.25 6.88 11.80
CA ARG A 96 -4.96 6.96 13.08
C ARG A 96 -6.15 7.92 12.98
N GLY A 97 -7.31 7.47 13.44
CA GLY A 97 -8.55 8.26 13.39
C GLY A 97 -9.30 8.20 12.06
N LEU A 98 -8.76 7.52 11.04
CA LEU A 98 -9.45 7.22 9.78
C LEU A 98 -9.74 5.73 9.67
N ALA A 99 -10.88 5.37 9.09
CA ALA A 99 -11.19 3.97 8.84
C ALA A 99 -10.25 3.38 7.78
N LYS A 100 -10.15 2.06 7.77
CA LYS A 100 -9.38 1.33 6.75
C LYS A 100 -9.91 1.72 5.36
N HIS A 101 -9.03 2.19 4.49
CA HIS A 101 -9.33 2.74 3.15
C HIS A 101 -9.90 4.17 3.14
N GLU A 102 -10.08 4.81 4.27
CA GLU A 102 -10.28 6.25 4.33
C GLU A 102 -8.92 6.96 4.42
N GLY A 103 -8.75 8.00 3.63
CA GLY A 103 -7.49 8.72 3.58
C GLY A 103 -6.33 7.93 3.00
N ALA A 104 -5.13 8.46 3.23
CA ALA A 104 -3.88 7.86 2.78
C ALA A 104 -3.28 6.96 3.88
N GLY A 105 -2.71 5.83 3.46
CA GLY A 105 -2.03 4.89 4.33
C GLY A 105 -0.82 4.28 3.66
N LEU A 106 -0.18 3.32 4.36
CA LEU A 106 0.90 2.52 3.80
C LEU A 106 0.37 1.13 3.43
N TYR A 107 0.98 0.52 2.42
CA TYR A 107 0.53 -0.76 1.89
C TYR A 107 1.69 -1.51 1.23
N PHE A 108 1.67 -2.82 1.32
CA PHE A 108 2.47 -3.67 0.45
C PHE A 108 1.75 -4.97 0.12
N HIS A 109 2.13 -5.58 -0.99
CA HIS A 109 1.71 -6.92 -1.33
C HIS A 109 2.83 -7.75 -1.97
N VAL A 110 2.66 -9.05 -1.90
CA VAL A 110 3.49 -10.05 -2.57
C VAL A 110 2.59 -10.97 -3.36
N SER A 111 2.86 -11.08 -4.65
CA SER A 111 2.15 -11.93 -5.60
C SER A 111 3.12 -12.83 -6.38
N PRO A 112 2.63 -13.81 -7.17
CA PRO A 112 3.43 -14.52 -8.15
C PRO A 112 4.07 -13.65 -9.22
N ASP A 113 3.51 -12.47 -9.47
CA ASP A 113 3.85 -11.60 -10.60
C ASP A 113 4.77 -10.46 -10.16
N GLU A 114 4.55 -9.92 -8.95
CA GLU A 114 5.25 -8.75 -8.45
C GLU A 114 5.27 -8.69 -6.92
N VAL A 115 6.15 -7.84 -6.42
CA VAL A 115 6.09 -7.22 -5.09
C VAL A 115 5.83 -5.74 -5.31
N TRP A 116 4.77 -5.20 -4.69
CA TRP A 116 4.56 -3.76 -4.65
C TRP A 116 4.59 -3.26 -3.21
N MET A 117 5.24 -2.15 -2.98
CA MET A 117 5.34 -1.52 -1.66
C MET A 117 5.29 -0.01 -1.78
N GLY A 118 4.47 0.63 -0.95
CA GLY A 118 4.25 2.06 -1.02
C GLY A 118 3.10 2.52 -0.15
N GLY A 119 2.33 3.46 -0.64
CA GLY A 119 1.16 3.98 0.05
C GLY A 119 0.49 5.11 -0.71
N GLY A 120 -0.37 5.83 -0.01
CA GLY A 120 -1.14 6.93 -0.57
C GLY A 120 -2.64 6.74 -0.41
N MET A 121 -3.41 7.45 -1.19
CA MET A 121 -4.87 7.47 -1.17
C MET A 121 -5.42 6.74 -2.41
N TYR A 122 -5.88 5.50 -2.22
CA TYR A 122 -6.26 4.61 -3.32
C TYR A 122 -7.65 4.91 -3.90
N SER A 123 -8.66 5.07 -3.07
CA SER A 123 -10.06 5.22 -3.52
C SER A 123 -10.79 6.28 -2.67
N PRO A 124 -10.39 7.56 -2.78
CA PRO A 124 -11.05 8.62 -2.01
C PRO A 124 -12.50 8.80 -2.45
N GLN A 125 -13.38 9.05 -1.50
CA GLN A 125 -14.72 9.54 -1.78
C GLN A 125 -14.66 10.96 -2.37
N THR A 126 -15.70 11.38 -3.08
CA THR A 126 -15.72 12.68 -3.77
C THR A 126 -15.40 13.84 -2.84
N ALA A 127 -15.99 13.87 -1.64
CA ALA A 127 -15.74 14.93 -0.66
C ALA A 127 -14.30 14.93 -0.13
N GLN A 128 -13.71 13.75 0.08
CA GLN A 128 -12.31 13.61 0.49
C GLN A 128 -11.37 14.09 -0.61
N LEU A 129 -11.61 13.68 -1.86
CA LEU A 129 -10.82 14.09 -3.01
C LEU A 129 -10.86 15.60 -3.22
N GLN A 130 -12.03 16.22 -3.03
CA GLN A 130 -12.18 17.68 -3.13
C GLN A 130 -11.36 18.38 -2.04
N ALA A 131 -11.46 17.94 -0.79
CA ALA A 131 -10.69 18.52 0.31
C ALA A 131 -9.17 18.40 0.10
N VAL A 132 -8.72 17.25 -0.40
CA VAL A 132 -7.30 17.04 -0.74
C VAL A 132 -6.85 17.94 -1.87
N ARG A 133 -7.67 18.13 -2.91
CA ARG A 133 -7.36 19.07 -4.01
C ARG A 133 -7.24 20.52 -3.54
N GLU A 134 -8.17 20.97 -2.69
CA GLU A 134 -8.12 22.31 -2.08
C GLU A 134 -6.85 22.48 -1.24
N HIS A 135 -6.50 21.46 -0.45
CA HIS A 135 -5.27 21.46 0.33
C HIS A 135 -4.02 21.53 -0.55
N ILE A 136 -3.95 20.73 -1.62
CA ILE A 136 -2.86 20.76 -2.59
C ILE A 136 -2.76 22.13 -3.29
N ALA A 137 -3.89 22.71 -3.70
CA ALA A 137 -3.92 24.03 -4.34
C ALA A 137 -3.32 25.11 -3.44
N GLY A 138 -3.70 25.12 -2.16
CA GLY A 138 -3.16 26.05 -1.18
C GLY A 138 -1.70 25.79 -0.76
N ASN A 139 -1.18 24.55 -0.98
CA ASN A 139 0.10 24.10 -0.45
C ASN A 139 1.00 23.45 -1.51
N VAL A 140 0.95 23.89 -2.76
CA VAL A 140 1.67 23.28 -3.89
C VAL A 140 3.19 23.16 -3.67
N ARG A 141 3.80 24.14 -3.00
CA ARG A 141 5.25 24.11 -2.68
C ARG A 141 5.59 22.93 -1.76
N ARG A 142 4.76 22.65 -0.75
CA ARG A 142 4.93 21.50 0.15
C ARG A 142 4.73 20.19 -0.60
N MET A 143 3.70 20.10 -1.44
CA MET A 143 3.46 18.91 -2.26
C MET A 143 4.69 18.59 -3.13
N ARG A 144 5.22 19.59 -3.85
CA ARG A 144 6.44 19.44 -4.65
C ARG A 144 7.63 19.03 -3.82
N ALA A 145 7.87 19.70 -2.68
CA ALA A 145 8.99 19.37 -1.80
C ALA A 145 8.98 17.90 -1.33
N ILE A 146 7.80 17.30 -1.21
CA ILE A 146 7.66 15.88 -0.86
C ILE A 146 7.97 15.00 -2.07
N VAL A 147 7.21 15.13 -3.17
CA VAL A 147 7.26 14.18 -4.28
C VAL A 147 8.47 14.38 -5.22
N GLU A 148 9.09 15.54 -5.17
CA GLU A 148 10.29 15.86 -5.94
C GLU A 148 11.58 15.72 -5.13
N SER A 149 11.49 15.36 -3.84
CA SER A 149 12.67 15.15 -3.01
C SER A 149 13.59 14.06 -3.58
N PRO A 150 14.91 14.19 -3.46
CA PRO A 150 15.85 13.19 -3.97
C PRO A 150 15.60 11.79 -3.39
N GLY A 151 15.20 11.70 -2.12
CA GLY A 151 14.87 10.45 -1.46
C GLY A 151 13.63 9.79 -2.06
N PHE A 152 12.55 10.57 -2.25
CA PHE A 152 11.33 10.08 -2.88
C PHE A 152 11.60 9.59 -4.31
N ARG A 153 12.20 10.41 -5.16
CA ARG A 153 12.51 10.03 -6.56
C ARG A 153 13.38 8.79 -6.66
N ARG A 154 14.38 8.65 -5.79
CA ARG A 154 15.29 7.50 -5.79
C ARG A 154 14.64 6.19 -5.35
N HIS A 155 13.79 6.23 -4.33
CA HIS A 155 13.30 5.03 -3.65
C HIS A 155 11.87 4.67 -4.01
N VAL A 156 11.08 5.64 -4.46
CA VAL A 156 9.66 5.50 -4.82
C VAL A 156 9.49 5.71 -6.32
N GLY A 157 10.05 6.77 -6.87
CA GLY A 157 9.87 7.16 -8.25
C GLY A 157 8.98 8.40 -8.37
N GLU A 158 7.86 8.24 -9.03
CA GLU A 158 6.89 9.31 -9.27
C GLU A 158 5.57 9.05 -8.55
N LEU A 159 4.74 10.07 -8.49
CA LEU A 159 3.35 9.92 -8.05
C LEU A 159 2.55 9.22 -9.15
N GLU A 160 1.78 8.21 -8.76
CA GLU A 160 0.96 7.39 -9.64
C GLU A 160 -0.53 7.60 -9.36
N GLY A 161 -1.36 7.20 -10.33
CA GLY A 161 -2.81 7.21 -10.19
C GLY A 161 -3.53 7.64 -11.47
N GLU A 162 -4.82 7.36 -11.53
CA GLU A 162 -5.67 7.82 -12.61
C GLU A 162 -5.74 9.35 -12.63
N ARG A 163 -5.74 9.93 -13.84
CA ARG A 163 -5.80 11.38 -14.03
C ARG A 163 -6.99 11.78 -14.89
N LEU A 164 -7.58 12.92 -14.55
CA LEU A 164 -8.52 13.63 -15.43
C LEU A 164 -7.76 14.23 -16.62
N GLN A 165 -8.43 14.33 -17.76
CA GLN A 165 -7.90 15.02 -18.94
C GLN A 165 -7.73 16.52 -18.69
N ARG A 166 -8.59 17.12 -17.90
CA ARG A 166 -8.63 18.56 -17.60
C ARG A 166 -8.58 18.81 -16.11
N VAL A 167 -8.14 20.00 -15.74
CA VAL A 167 -8.22 20.47 -14.35
C VAL A 167 -9.69 20.44 -13.92
N PRO A 168 -10.01 19.91 -12.73
CA PRO A 168 -11.39 19.83 -12.26
C PRO A 168 -12.01 21.21 -12.06
N HIS A 169 -13.34 21.27 -12.14
CA HIS A 169 -14.10 22.50 -11.92
C HIS A 169 -13.77 23.10 -10.54
N GLY A 170 -13.75 24.44 -10.46
CA GLY A 170 -13.41 25.18 -9.23
C GLY A 170 -11.93 25.56 -9.10
N PHE A 171 -11.08 25.12 -10.04
CA PHE A 171 -9.67 25.51 -10.08
C PHE A 171 -9.29 26.16 -11.41
N PRO A 172 -8.44 27.22 -11.40
CA PRO A 172 -7.90 27.82 -12.64
C PRO A 172 -7.12 26.78 -13.46
N LYS A 173 -7.25 26.85 -14.79
CA LYS A 173 -6.55 25.90 -15.70
C LYS A 173 -5.03 26.03 -15.63
N ASP A 174 -4.54 27.22 -15.36
CA ASP A 174 -3.13 27.60 -15.24
C ASP A 174 -2.63 27.59 -13.80
N HIS A 175 -3.39 26.99 -12.87
CA HIS A 175 -3.01 26.91 -11.47
C HIS A 175 -1.67 26.19 -11.31
N ALA A 176 -0.79 26.68 -10.43
CA ALA A 176 0.54 26.10 -10.18
C ALA A 176 0.52 24.61 -9.78
N ALA A 177 -0.60 24.11 -9.24
CA ALA A 177 -0.84 22.72 -8.88
C ALA A 177 -1.63 21.94 -9.95
N ALA A 178 -1.90 22.50 -11.15
CA ALA A 178 -2.80 21.92 -12.15
C ALA A 178 -2.59 20.42 -12.39
N GLU A 179 -1.34 19.97 -12.51
CA GLU A 179 -1.04 18.57 -12.76
C GLU A 179 -1.38 17.66 -11.57
N TYR A 180 -1.22 18.13 -10.33
CA TYR A 180 -1.62 17.37 -9.13
C TYR A 180 -3.14 17.35 -8.96
N LEU A 181 -3.85 18.41 -9.34
CA LEU A 181 -5.30 18.49 -9.22
C LEU A 181 -6.04 17.52 -10.15
N LYS A 182 -5.40 17.06 -11.22
CA LYS A 182 -5.96 16.07 -12.15
C LYS A 182 -6.03 14.67 -11.56
N TYR A 183 -5.27 14.35 -10.52
CA TYR A 183 -5.29 13.01 -9.94
C TYR A 183 -6.66 12.69 -9.32
N ARG A 184 -7.11 11.45 -9.54
CA ARG A 184 -8.30 10.86 -8.91
C ARG A 184 -7.94 10.00 -7.71
N GLN A 185 -6.70 9.57 -7.63
CA GLN A 185 -6.05 8.83 -6.56
C GLN A 185 -4.58 9.26 -6.50
N PHE A 186 -3.99 9.17 -5.33
CA PHE A 186 -2.61 9.60 -5.10
C PHE A 186 -1.81 8.43 -4.56
N LEU A 187 -1.14 7.72 -5.43
CA LEU A 187 -0.35 6.53 -5.09
C LEU A 187 1.13 6.82 -5.29
N ALA A 188 1.94 6.23 -4.44
CA ALA A 188 3.38 6.32 -4.52
C ALA A 188 3.99 5.02 -4.02
N GLY A 189 4.76 4.34 -4.87
CA GLY A 189 5.27 3.03 -4.51
C GLY A 189 6.35 2.55 -5.44
N ARG A 190 6.82 1.36 -5.14
CA ARG A 190 7.82 0.68 -5.94
C ARG A 190 7.37 -0.73 -6.26
N GLU A 191 7.38 -1.03 -7.55
CA GLU A 191 7.22 -2.39 -8.04
C GLU A 191 8.59 -3.07 -8.14
N LEU A 192 8.65 -4.33 -7.78
CA LEU A 192 9.85 -5.16 -7.77
C LEU A 192 9.50 -6.57 -8.27
N PRO A 193 10.45 -7.30 -8.86
CA PRO A 193 10.22 -8.67 -9.28
C PRO A 193 9.75 -9.56 -8.10
N PRO A 194 8.89 -10.56 -8.32
CA PRO A 194 8.31 -11.39 -7.26
C PRO A 194 9.37 -12.11 -6.41
N ALA A 195 10.52 -12.48 -6.99
CA ALA A 195 11.64 -13.09 -6.27
C ALA A 195 12.23 -12.17 -5.18
N PHE A 196 11.99 -10.87 -5.28
CA PHE A 196 12.49 -9.90 -4.28
C PHE A 196 11.84 -10.11 -2.91
N ALA A 197 10.64 -10.70 -2.84
CA ALA A 197 10.03 -11.08 -1.57
C ALA A 197 10.91 -12.00 -0.70
N CYS A 198 11.78 -12.79 -1.35
CA CYS A 198 12.70 -13.72 -0.68
C CYS A 198 14.12 -13.16 -0.51
N ASN A 199 14.37 -11.90 -0.91
CA ASN A 199 15.67 -11.25 -0.81
C ASN A 199 15.91 -10.77 0.64
N PRO A 200 17.09 -10.96 1.23
CA PRO A 200 17.41 -10.42 2.56
C PRO A 200 17.20 -8.91 2.71
N LYS A 201 17.24 -8.15 1.61
CA LYS A 201 16.97 -6.70 1.57
C LYS A 201 15.48 -6.36 1.51
N PHE A 202 14.57 -7.32 1.45
CA PHE A 202 13.13 -7.05 1.32
C PHE A 202 12.63 -6.12 2.43
N TYR A 203 12.86 -6.47 3.68
CA TYR A 203 12.40 -5.66 4.81
C TYR A 203 13.03 -4.26 4.86
N SER A 204 14.33 -4.16 4.66
CA SER A 204 15.02 -2.85 4.67
C SER A 204 14.56 -1.94 3.53
N THR A 205 14.26 -2.51 2.35
CA THR A 205 13.68 -1.77 1.23
C THR A 205 12.25 -1.30 1.56
N LEU A 206 11.43 -2.18 2.14
CA LEU A 206 10.06 -1.85 2.56
C LEU A 206 10.04 -0.67 3.54
N ILE A 207 10.88 -0.69 4.57
CA ILE A 207 11.03 0.41 5.53
C ILE A 207 11.52 1.70 4.85
N THR A 208 12.47 1.59 3.91
CA THR A 208 12.97 2.75 3.17
C THR A 208 11.87 3.40 2.34
N VAL A 209 11.11 2.60 1.59
CA VAL A 209 9.97 3.10 0.80
C VAL A 209 8.91 3.74 1.71
N PHE A 210 8.53 3.07 2.80
CA PHE A 210 7.55 3.60 3.75
C PHE A 210 7.98 4.94 4.36
N ARG A 211 9.27 5.09 4.69
CA ARG A 211 9.82 6.36 5.19
C ARG A 211 9.69 7.49 4.17
N GLN A 212 9.84 7.20 2.89
CA GLN A 212 9.69 8.21 1.83
C GLN A 212 8.21 8.53 1.53
N VAL A 213 7.31 7.57 1.69
CA VAL A 213 5.87 7.75 1.42
C VAL A 213 5.13 8.38 2.61
N ALA A 214 5.58 8.17 3.84
CA ALA A 214 4.93 8.69 5.03
C ALA A 214 4.68 10.22 5.02
N PRO A 215 5.61 11.09 4.55
CA PRO A 215 5.34 12.51 4.39
C PRO A 215 4.20 12.84 3.43
N LEU A 216 4.05 12.08 2.34
CA LEU A 216 2.94 12.21 1.40
C LEU A 216 1.62 11.81 2.07
N ALA A 217 1.58 10.67 2.77
CA ALA A 217 0.40 10.23 3.48
C ALA A 217 -0.04 11.25 4.54
N ARG A 218 0.91 11.83 5.28
CA ARG A 218 0.67 12.90 6.25
C ARG A 218 0.04 14.12 5.58
N PHE A 219 0.63 14.61 4.51
CA PHE A 219 0.15 15.76 3.76
C PHE A 219 -1.27 15.55 3.22
N LEU A 220 -1.56 14.39 2.64
CA LEU A 220 -2.88 14.08 2.07
C LEU A 220 -3.97 13.94 3.16
N ASN A 221 -3.60 13.56 4.38
CA ASN A 221 -4.56 13.37 5.47
C ASN A 221 -4.82 14.64 6.29
N GLU A 222 -3.96 15.67 6.23
CA GLU A 222 -4.17 16.93 6.96
C GLU A 222 -5.59 17.50 6.81
N PRO A 223 -6.18 17.61 5.60
CA PRO A 223 -7.52 18.16 5.43
C PRO A 223 -8.64 17.20 5.86
N LEU A 224 -8.33 15.95 6.21
CA LEU A 224 -9.32 14.94 6.58
C LEU A 224 -9.43 14.75 8.10
N VAL A 225 -8.34 14.97 8.84
CA VAL A 225 -8.30 14.76 10.30
C VAL A 225 -8.53 16.04 11.11
N ASN A 226 -8.42 17.21 10.48
CA ASN A 226 -8.64 18.52 11.11
C ASN A 226 -10.04 19.09 10.83
N ARG A 227 -11.00 18.24 10.55
CA ARG A 227 -12.41 18.64 10.34
C ARG A 227 -13.25 18.47 11.59
#